data_70e574bbefd3fe4d46d391938588ac10
#
_entry.id   70e574bbefd3fe4d46d391938588ac10
#
_cell.length_a   1.000
_cell.length_b   1.000
_cell.length_c   1.000
_cell.angle_alpha   90.00
_cell.angle_beta   90.00
_cell.angle_gamma   90.00
#
_symmetry.space_group_name_H-M   'P 1'
#
loop_
_entity.id
_entity.type
_entity.pdbx_description
1 polymer ?
#
loop_
_entity_poly.entity_id
_entity_poly.type
_entity_poly.pdbx_seq_one_letter_code
_entity_poly.pdbx_strand_id
1 'polypeptide(L)'
;PIYENNEKDFWMLRSLWKETQNSKLVKYYTTMDEVYKDTNSRSWQGQLSAGLKFDSEGNLCSNKPIIFTRFSTLRGESICRVPFTIEALLEASAMATEFDIDSLFFSGLTKVDMAIESQLLKEESLEWLYNPEMSPYSVAAHFLSNSLKNTDIITTFRLSKKIATLCLNMPEKCFDELKIPSSFELWKDKNKSFIEQRDRGYL
;
A
#
# COMPACT_ATOMS: atom_id res chain seq x y z
N PRO A 1 -30.35 16.90 2.32
CA PRO A 1 -31.51 16.16 2.85
C PRO A 1 -31.28 14.66 2.83
N ILE A 2 -30.13 14.18 3.37
CA ILE A 2 -29.86 12.75 3.56
C ILE A 2 -30.13 12.34 5.02
N TYR A 3 -30.60 13.28 5.83
CA TYR A 3 -30.75 13.12 7.29
C TYR A 3 -32.18 13.07 7.78
N GLU A 4 -33.13 12.72 6.93
CA GLU A 4 -34.44 12.39 7.43
C GLU A 4 -34.48 10.95 7.93
N ASN A 5 -34.21 10.82 9.23
CA ASN A 5 -34.70 9.83 10.16
C ASN A 5 -35.17 8.50 9.55
N ASN A 6 -34.29 7.73 9.01
CA ASN A 6 -34.64 6.35 8.81
C ASN A 6 -33.85 5.48 9.80
N GLU A 7 -34.34 5.43 11.03
CA GLU A 7 -33.85 4.57 12.09
C GLU A 7 -33.70 3.12 11.59
N LYS A 8 -34.58 2.72 10.67
CA LYS A 8 -34.56 1.43 10.00
C LYS A 8 -33.32 1.27 9.09
N ASP A 9 -32.94 2.32 8.33
CA ASP A 9 -31.77 2.30 7.46
C ASP A 9 -30.48 2.32 8.31
N PHE A 10 -30.48 3.04 9.43
CA PHE A 10 -29.37 3.03 10.37
C PHE A 10 -29.17 1.62 10.97
N TRP A 11 -30.25 0.96 11.39
CA TRP A 11 -30.17 -0.40 11.93
C TRP A 11 -29.78 -1.42 10.87
N MET A 12 -30.23 -1.24 9.63
CA MET A 12 -29.86 -2.06 8.49
C MET A 12 -28.36 -1.90 8.16
N LEU A 13 -27.87 -0.67 8.07
CA LEU A 13 -26.43 -0.39 7.88
C LEU A 13 -25.60 -0.91 9.03
N ARG A 14 -26.05 -0.79 10.28
CA ARG A 14 -25.38 -1.35 11.45
C ARG A 14 -25.38 -2.88 11.45
N SER A 15 -26.45 -3.50 10.99
CA SER A 15 -26.53 -4.95 10.83
C SER A 15 -25.59 -5.45 9.74
N LEU A 16 -25.59 -4.78 8.57
CA LEU A 16 -24.65 -5.04 7.50
C LEU A 16 -23.20 -4.84 7.98
N TRP A 17 -22.93 -3.77 8.72
CA TRP A 17 -21.61 -3.53 9.29
C TRP A 17 -21.20 -4.63 10.28
N LYS A 18 -22.10 -5.09 11.15
CA LYS A 18 -21.86 -6.24 12.03
C LYS A 18 -21.65 -7.55 11.26
N GLU A 19 -22.43 -7.79 10.21
CA GLU A 19 -22.22 -8.95 9.33
C GLU A 19 -20.88 -8.87 8.61
N THR A 20 -20.45 -7.66 8.23
CA THR A 20 -19.13 -7.42 7.64
C THR A 20 -17.98 -7.57 8.63
N GLN A 21 -18.22 -7.41 9.92
CA GLN A 21 -17.25 -7.67 11.00
C GLN A 21 -17.19 -9.16 11.41
N ASN A 22 -18.24 -9.91 11.12
CA ASN A 22 -18.34 -11.31 11.48
C ASN A 22 -17.67 -12.24 10.46
N SER A 23 -17.30 -13.43 10.87
CA SER A 23 -16.49 -14.47 10.22
C SER A 23 -16.75 -14.77 8.73
N LYS A 24 -17.89 -14.35 8.17
CA LYS A 24 -18.18 -14.52 6.74
C LYS A 24 -17.27 -13.71 5.83
N LEU A 25 -16.71 -12.58 6.29
CA LEU A 25 -15.77 -11.78 5.50
C LEU A 25 -14.36 -12.37 5.44
N VAL A 26 -13.98 -13.23 6.38
CA VAL A 26 -12.74 -14.00 6.29
C VAL A 26 -12.71 -14.81 4.98
N LYS A 27 -13.89 -15.16 4.44
CA LYS A 27 -14.02 -15.79 3.13
C LYS A 27 -13.59 -14.88 1.97
N TYR A 28 -13.70 -13.57 2.12
CA TYR A 28 -13.44 -12.62 1.04
C TYR A 28 -12.06 -11.98 1.12
N TYR A 29 -11.55 -11.77 2.33
CA TYR A 29 -10.16 -11.35 2.50
C TYR A 29 -9.52 -12.01 3.71
N THR A 30 -8.24 -12.28 3.59
CA THR A 30 -7.43 -12.90 4.62
C THR A 30 -6.28 -11.97 4.95
N THR A 31 -6.19 -11.59 6.21
CA THR A 31 -5.15 -10.70 6.71
C THR A 31 -4.00 -11.53 7.26
N MET A 32 -2.77 -11.16 6.97
CA MET A 32 -1.59 -11.76 7.57
C MET A 32 -1.52 -11.36 9.05
N ASP A 33 -1.08 -12.29 9.90
CA ASP A 33 -0.85 -12.00 11.32
C ASP A 33 0.36 -11.09 11.52
N GLU A 34 1.30 -11.13 10.58
CA GLU A 34 2.49 -10.30 10.62
C GLU A 34 2.15 -8.83 10.42
N VAL A 35 2.55 -8.03 11.40
CA VAL A 35 2.42 -6.58 11.40
C VAL A 35 3.80 -5.98 11.21
N TYR A 36 3.99 -5.22 10.15
CA TYR A 36 5.20 -4.45 9.99
C TYR A 36 5.05 -3.05 10.61
N LYS A 37 6.13 -2.55 11.16
CA LYS A 37 6.20 -1.22 11.78
C LYS A 37 7.24 -0.40 11.04
N ASP A 38 6.88 0.84 10.77
CA ASP A 38 7.81 1.81 10.27
C ASP A 38 8.80 2.20 11.39
N THR A 39 10.05 2.43 11.04
CA THR A 39 11.11 2.79 11.98
C THR A 39 11.16 4.28 12.30
N ASN A 40 10.36 5.10 11.63
CA ASN A 40 10.29 6.53 11.83
C ASN A 40 9.42 6.91 13.04
N SER A 41 9.60 8.13 13.57
CA SER A 41 8.95 8.62 14.78
C SER A 41 7.42 8.73 14.71
N ARG A 42 6.84 8.76 13.49
CA ARG A 42 5.39 8.80 13.24
C ARG A 42 4.83 7.43 12.88
N SER A 43 5.48 6.37 13.27
CA SER A 43 5.29 5.02 12.77
C SER A 43 3.83 4.58 12.65
N TRP A 44 3.42 4.33 11.42
CA TRP A 44 2.24 3.53 11.12
C TRP A 44 2.60 2.04 11.23
N GLN A 45 1.62 1.25 11.61
CA GLN A 45 1.71 -0.20 11.50
C GLN A 45 1.01 -0.61 10.21
N GLY A 46 1.68 -1.43 9.40
CA GLY A 46 1.13 -1.99 8.18
C GLY A 46 0.79 -3.46 8.35
N GLN A 47 -0.29 -3.89 7.75
CA GLN A 47 -0.70 -5.28 7.73
C GLN A 47 -1.25 -5.64 6.36
N LEU A 48 -0.69 -6.68 5.73
CA LEU A 48 -1.14 -7.13 4.42
C LEU A 48 -2.41 -7.97 4.53
N SER A 49 -3.31 -7.77 3.60
CA SER A 49 -4.51 -8.59 3.44
C SER A 49 -4.82 -8.82 1.97
N ALA A 50 -5.27 -10.00 1.61
CA ALA A 50 -5.74 -10.33 0.28
C ALA A 50 -7.25 -10.51 0.29
N GLY A 51 -7.94 -9.84 -0.60
CA GLY A 51 -9.38 -9.91 -0.81
C GLY A 51 -9.75 -10.24 -2.24
N LEU A 52 -11.00 -9.99 -2.60
CA LEU A 52 -11.51 -10.11 -3.95
C LEU A 52 -12.04 -8.76 -4.43
N LYS A 53 -11.87 -8.48 -5.73
CA LYS A 53 -12.45 -7.29 -6.37
C LYS A 53 -13.95 -7.47 -6.54
N PHE A 54 -14.67 -6.35 -6.55
CA PHE A 54 -16.06 -6.30 -6.97
C PHE A 54 -16.14 -5.88 -8.44
N ASP A 55 -17.14 -6.37 -9.15
CA ASP A 55 -17.49 -5.86 -10.48
C ASP A 55 -18.27 -4.55 -10.39
N SER A 56 -18.64 -4.00 -11.56
CA SER A 56 -19.43 -2.77 -11.65
C SER A 56 -20.84 -2.88 -11.07
N GLU A 57 -21.34 -4.08 -10.87
CA GLU A 57 -22.65 -4.37 -10.30
C GLU A 57 -22.60 -4.66 -8.79
N GLY A 58 -21.39 -4.65 -8.21
CA GLY A 58 -21.17 -4.93 -6.79
C GLY A 58 -21.07 -6.41 -6.45
N ASN A 59 -20.96 -7.30 -7.42
CA ASN A 59 -20.77 -8.72 -7.19
C ASN A 59 -19.29 -9.04 -6.99
N LEU A 60 -19.01 -10.04 -6.16
CA LEU A 60 -17.63 -10.50 -5.93
C LEU A 60 -17.10 -11.30 -7.12
N CYS A 61 -15.95 -10.86 -7.62
CA CYS A 61 -15.23 -11.59 -8.66
C CYS A 61 -14.31 -12.63 -7.99
N SER A 62 -14.73 -13.89 -7.99
CA SER A 62 -14.00 -14.99 -7.35
C SER A 62 -12.59 -15.21 -7.88
N ASN A 63 -12.34 -14.81 -9.12
CA ASN A 63 -11.07 -14.95 -9.83
C ASN A 63 -10.23 -13.65 -9.90
N LYS A 64 -10.68 -12.57 -9.27
CA LYS A 64 -9.95 -11.28 -9.28
C LYS A 64 -9.53 -10.91 -7.86
N PRO A 65 -8.45 -11.49 -7.34
CA PRO A 65 -7.93 -11.10 -6.03
C PRO A 65 -7.33 -9.70 -6.07
N ILE A 66 -7.19 -9.12 -4.88
CA ILE A 66 -6.53 -7.83 -4.67
C ILE A 66 -5.79 -7.85 -3.34
N ILE A 67 -4.60 -7.27 -3.31
CA ILE A 67 -3.82 -7.08 -2.09
C ILE A 67 -4.08 -5.67 -1.57
N PHE A 68 -4.22 -5.57 -0.25
CA PHE A 68 -4.31 -4.30 0.47
C PHE A 68 -3.25 -4.23 1.55
N THR A 69 -2.77 -3.05 1.81
CA THR A 69 -2.11 -2.70 3.05
C THR A 69 -3.10 -1.96 3.93
N ARG A 70 -3.33 -2.46 5.13
CA ARG A 70 -4.07 -1.77 6.17
C ARG A 70 -3.09 -1.05 7.06
N PHE A 71 -3.22 0.26 7.16
CA PHE A 71 -2.44 1.07 8.08
C PHE A 71 -3.22 1.36 9.36
N SER A 72 -2.53 1.32 10.49
CA SER A 72 -3.06 1.63 11.81
C SER A 72 -2.03 2.39 12.64
N THR A 73 -2.50 3.11 13.64
CA THR A 73 -1.64 3.69 14.67
C THR A 73 -0.98 2.60 15.52
N LEU A 74 0.02 2.96 16.31
CA LEU A 74 0.63 2.04 17.28
C LEU A 74 -0.36 1.50 18.31
N ARG A 75 -1.50 2.18 18.49
CA ARG A 75 -2.60 1.76 19.38
C ARG A 75 -3.61 0.84 18.67
N GLY A 76 -3.41 0.58 17.37
CA GLY A 76 -4.30 -0.28 16.58
C GLY A 76 -5.50 0.46 15.95
N GLU A 77 -5.58 1.79 16.09
CA GLU A 77 -6.64 2.56 15.44
C GLU A 77 -6.43 2.57 13.93
N SER A 78 -7.47 2.30 13.16
CA SER A 78 -7.40 2.25 11.70
C SER A 78 -7.17 3.64 11.12
N ILE A 79 -6.15 3.77 10.27
CA ILE A 79 -5.84 5.00 9.53
C ILE A 79 -6.47 4.93 8.15
N CYS A 80 -6.01 3.99 7.33
CA CYS A 80 -6.49 3.80 5.96
C CYS A 80 -6.23 2.36 5.50
N ARG A 81 -6.85 2.00 4.37
CA ARG A 81 -6.56 0.76 3.65
C ARG A 81 -6.27 1.10 2.20
N VAL A 82 -5.13 0.68 1.72
CA VAL A 82 -4.61 1.03 0.39
C VAL A 82 -4.44 -0.23 -0.44
N PRO A 83 -5.05 -0.31 -1.63
CA PRO A 83 -4.80 -1.40 -2.56
C PRO A 83 -3.36 -1.33 -3.06
N PHE A 84 -2.70 -2.48 -3.14
CA PHE A 84 -1.37 -2.61 -3.73
C PHE A 84 -1.53 -3.09 -5.18
N THR A 85 -1.61 -2.14 -6.10
CA THR A 85 -1.92 -2.37 -7.52
C THR A 85 -0.84 -1.76 -8.41
N ILE A 86 -1.01 -1.93 -9.72
CA ILE A 86 -0.16 -1.25 -10.72
C ILE A 86 -0.15 0.26 -10.51
N GLU A 87 -1.29 0.86 -10.16
CA GLU A 87 -1.38 2.29 -9.87
C GLU A 87 -0.44 2.67 -8.71
N ALA A 88 -0.44 1.93 -7.62
CA ALA A 88 0.46 2.19 -6.50
C ALA A 88 1.95 2.11 -6.89
N LEU A 89 2.31 1.22 -7.82
CA LEU A 89 3.67 1.13 -8.35
C LEU A 89 4.02 2.33 -9.24
N LEU A 90 3.09 2.78 -10.08
CA LEU A 90 3.27 3.96 -10.93
C LEU A 90 3.38 5.22 -10.09
N GLU A 91 2.52 5.39 -9.10
CA GLU A 91 2.51 6.54 -8.20
C GLU A 91 3.80 6.62 -7.37
N ALA A 92 4.25 5.49 -6.82
CA ALA A 92 5.54 5.45 -6.13
C ALA A 92 6.73 5.83 -7.06
N SER A 93 6.64 5.47 -8.33
CA SER A 93 7.64 5.84 -9.32
C SER A 93 7.59 7.33 -9.67
N ALA A 94 6.40 7.93 -9.74
CA ALA A 94 6.20 9.34 -9.97
C ALA A 94 6.79 10.16 -8.80
N MET A 95 6.42 9.85 -7.57
CA MET A 95 6.94 10.49 -6.36
C MET A 95 8.47 10.45 -6.30
N ALA A 96 9.06 9.28 -6.56
CA ALA A 96 10.52 9.16 -6.59
C ALA A 96 11.17 10.02 -7.69
N THR A 97 10.47 10.25 -8.80
CA THR A 97 10.96 11.12 -9.87
C THR A 97 10.92 12.58 -9.46
N GLU A 98 9.90 13.01 -8.74
CA GLU A 98 9.81 14.38 -8.19
C GLU A 98 10.97 14.64 -7.24
N PHE A 99 11.26 13.73 -6.30
CA PHE A 99 12.43 13.86 -5.42
C PHE A 99 13.77 13.89 -6.17
N ASP A 100 13.90 13.16 -7.28
CA ASP A 100 15.10 13.21 -8.11
C ASP A 100 15.24 14.56 -8.79
N ILE A 101 14.15 15.16 -9.26
CA ILE A 101 14.13 16.50 -9.89
C ILE A 101 14.52 17.55 -8.86
N ASP A 102 13.91 17.56 -7.69
CA ASP A 102 14.21 18.50 -6.61
C ASP A 102 15.70 18.44 -6.22
N SER A 103 16.25 17.24 -6.12
CA SER A 103 17.67 17.06 -5.81
C SER A 103 18.61 17.61 -6.89
N LEU A 104 18.19 17.74 -8.16
CA LEU A 104 18.97 18.36 -9.21
C LEU A 104 19.10 19.89 -9.02
N PHE A 105 18.07 20.55 -8.48
CA PHE A 105 18.11 21.97 -8.19
C PHE A 105 19.15 22.30 -7.09
N PHE A 106 19.43 21.34 -6.20
CA PHE A 106 20.40 21.54 -5.14
C PHE A 106 21.86 21.60 -5.62
N SER A 107 22.14 21.09 -6.83
CA SER A 107 23.50 21.01 -7.37
C SER A 107 24.17 22.40 -7.62
N GLY A 108 23.36 23.45 -7.73
CA GLY A 108 23.84 24.84 -7.89
C GLY A 108 23.93 25.64 -6.60
N LEU A 109 23.56 25.06 -5.46
CA LEU A 109 23.53 25.74 -4.17
C LEU A 109 24.87 25.69 -3.43
N THR A 110 25.06 26.61 -2.50
CA THR A 110 26.18 26.50 -1.54
C THR A 110 25.99 25.27 -0.64
N LYS A 111 27.05 24.79 0.00
CA LYS A 111 26.97 23.62 0.91
C LYS A 111 25.97 23.85 2.06
N VAL A 112 25.87 25.09 2.53
CA VAL A 112 24.95 25.44 3.63
C VAL A 112 23.52 25.43 3.12
N ASP A 113 23.24 26.08 2.00
CA ASP A 113 21.90 26.12 1.42
C ASP A 113 21.43 24.72 1.01
N MET A 114 22.33 23.91 0.43
CA MET A 114 22.04 22.51 0.09
C MET A 114 21.66 21.70 1.34
N ALA A 115 22.32 21.91 2.47
CA ALA A 115 21.97 21.19 3.69
C ALA A 115 20.58 21.60 4.22
N ILE A 116 20.25 22.89 4.13
CA ILE A 116 18.95 23.43 4.55
C ILE A 116 17.85 22.87 3.64
N GLU A 117 17.99 23.01 2.34
CA GLU A 117 17.00 22.53 1.37
C GLU A 117 16.80 21.01 1.44
N SER A 118 17.88 20.25 1.62
CA SER A 118 17.79 18.80 1.82
C SER A 118 17.03 18.43 3.10
N GLN A 119 17.16 19.21 4.15
CA GLN A 119 16.43 18.98 5.38
C GLN A 119 14.95 19.33 5.22
N LEU A 120 14.62 20.44 4.56
CA LEU A 120 13.25 20.84 4.25
C LEU A 120 12.56 19.80 3.39
N LEU A 121 13.22 19.31 2.33
CA LEU A 121 12.69 18.24 1.48
C LEU A 121 12.40 16.96 2.27
N LYS A 122 13.27 16.60 3.21
CA LYS A 122 13.02 15.43 4.08
C LYS A 122 11.82 15.63 4.98
N GLU A 123 11.64 16.80 5.55
CA GLU A 123 10.50 17.12 6.41
C GLU A 123 9.19 17.07 5.61
N GLU A 124 9.15 17.68 4.45
CA GLU A 124 8.01 17.64 3.53
C GLU A 124 7.69 16.22 3.09
N SER A 125 8.72 15.46 2.72
CA SER A 125 8.57 14.05 2.32
C SER A 125 7.99 13.19 3.45
N LEU A 126 8.34 13.48 4.72
CA LEU A 126 7.76 12.81 5.87
C LEU A 126 6.29 13.19 6.08
N GLU A 127 5.91 14.43 5.83
CA GLU A 127 4.51 14.84 5.90
C GLU A 127 3.66 14.12 4.84
N TRP A 128 4.16 14.00 3.62
CA TRP A 128 3.48 13.24 2.56
C TRP A 128 3.40 11.75 2.87
N LEU A 129 4.49 11.15 3.36
CA LEU A 129 4.53 9.73 3.72
C LEU A 129 3.45 9.34 4.73
N TYR A 130 3.21 10.20 5.72
CA TYR A 130 2.26 9.97 6.80
C TYR A 130 0.92 10.72 6.62
N ASN A 131 0.62 11.17 5.41
CA ASN A 131 -0.68 11.72 5.05
C ASN A 131 -1.59 10.59 4.54
N PRO A 132 -2.73 10.29 5.19
CA PRO A 132 -3.65 9.24 4.73
C PRO A 132 -4.17 9.45 3.30
N GLU A 133 -4.33 10.71 2.87
CA GLU A 133 -4.79 11.05 1.51
C GLU A 133 -3.71 10.73 0.46
N MET A 134 -2.44 10.77 0.85
CA MET A 134 -1.29 10.44 -0.01
C MET A 134 -0.89 8.96 0.06
N SER A 135 -1.65 8.16 0.79
CA SER A 135 -1.31 6.74 1.01
C SER A 135 -1.18 5.89 -0.26
N PRO A 136 -1.91 6.13 -1.38
CA PRO A 136 -1.67 5.42 -2.63
C PRO A 136 -0.27 5.66 -3.20
N TYR A 137 0.29 6.85 -3.00
CA TYR A 137 1.63 7.25 -3.45
C TYR A 137 2.73 6.71 -2.55
N SER A 138 2.43 6.45 -1.30
CA SER A 138 3.42 6.11 -0.27
C SER A 138 3.43 4.65 0.16
N VAL A 139 2.41 3.85 -0.20
CA VAL A 139 2.27 2.46 0.25
C VAL A 139 3.49 1.59 -0.08
N ALA A 140 4.07 1.73 -1.27
CA ALA A 140 5.26 0.99 -1.66
C ALA A 140 6.50 1.43 -0.85
N ALA A 141 6.62 2.73 -0.57
CA ALA A 141 7.70 3.26 0.25
C ALA A 141 7.60 2.76 1.70
N HIS A 142 6.40 2.76 2.29
CA HIS A 142 6.17 2.17 3.62
C HIS A 142 6.56 0.69 3.68
N PHE A 143 6.12 -0.08 2.69
CA PHE A 143 6.42 -1.50 2.63
C PHE A 143 7.93 -1.76 2.55
N LEU A 144 8.64 -1.02 1.70
CA LEU A 144 10.09 -1.16 1.53
C LEU A 144 10.88 -0.64 2.72
N SER A 145 10.52 0.52 3.26
CA SER A 145 11.17 1.07 4.46
C SER A 145 11.19 0.03 5.58
N ASN A 146 10.05 -0.60 5.80
CA ASN A 146 9.91 -1.62 6.81
C ASN A 146 10.72 -2.90 6.49
N SER A 147 10.62 -3.40 5.26
CA SER A 147 11.30 -4.62 4.84
C SER A 147 12.82 -4.48 4.88
N LEU A 148 13.34 -3.31 4.53
CA LEU A 148 14.77 -3.03 4.47
C LEU A 148 15.32 -2.38 5.76
N LYS A 149 14.43 -2.06 6.71
CA LYS A 149 14.77 -1.28 7.92
C LYS A 149 15.50 0.02 7.58
N ASN A 150 15.16 0.62 6.45
CA ASN A 150 15.77 1.84 5.98
C ASN A 150 15.00 3.04 6.50
N THR A 151 15.70 4.00 7.09
CA THR A 151 15.14 5.22 7.68
C THR A 151 15.28 6.45 6.78
N ASP A 152 16.09 6.35 5.70
CA ASP A 152 16.23 7.45 4.75
C ASP A 152 15.10 7.39 3.71
N ILE A 153 14.20 8.35 3.81
CA ILE A 153 12.97 8.38 3.02
C ILE A 153 13.24 8.54 1.52
N ILE A 154 14.18 9.39 1.15
CA ILE A 154 14.51 9.66 -0.25
C ILE A 154 15.09 8.40 -0.90
N THR A 155 16.01 7.74 -0.21
CA THR A 155 16.54 6.43 -0.65
C THR A 155 15.44 5.40 -0.76
N THR A 156 14.48 5.39 0.16
CA THR A 156 13.35 4.45 0.13
C THR A 156 12.48 4.68 -1.10
N PHE A 157 12.13 5.91 -1.44
CA PHE A 157 11.38 6.21 -2.66
C PHE A 157 12.14 5.84 -3.94
N ARG A 158 13.44 6.12 -4.00
CA ARG A 158 14.30 5.70 -5.12
C ARG A 158 14.35 4.18 -5.29
N LEU A 159 14.40 3.45 -4.20
CA LEU A 159 14.33 1.98 -4.23
C LEU A 159 12.94 1.49 -4.66
N SER A 160 11.88 2.13 -4.19
CA SER A 160 10.50 1.85 -4.63
C SER A 160 10.35 1.98 -6.14
N LYS A 161 10.89 3.05 -6.73
CA LYS A 161 10.91 3.26 -8.18
C LYS A 161 11.64 2.13 -8.92
N LYS A 162 12.80 1.70 -8.41
CA LYS A 162 13.56 0.60 -9.04
C LYS A 162 12.80 -0.72 -8.98
N ILE A 163 12.20 -1.04 -7.85
CA ILE A 163 11.42 -2.27 -7.67
C ILE A 163 10.13 -2.19 -8.51
N ALA A 164 9.42 -1.07 -8.49
CA ALA A 164 8.26 -0.85 -9.34
C ALA A 164 8.59 -1.02 -10.82
N THR A 165 9.72 -0.46 -11.28
CA THR A 165 10.21 -0.63 -12.65
C THR A 165 10.46 -2.10 -12.97
N LEU A 166 11.04 -2.85 -12.04
CA LEU A 166 11.29 -4.29 -12.18
C LEU A 166 9.96 -5.06 -12.32
N CYS A 167 9.01 -4.83 -11.41
CA CYS A 167 7.71 -5.49 -11.40
C CYS A 167 6.91 -5.16 -12.66
N LEU A 168 6.88 -3.89 -13.07
CA LEU A 168 6.14 -3.44 -14.25
C LEU A 168 6.70 -4.00 -15.56
N ASN A 169 8.01 -4.22 -15.64
CA ASN A 169 8.69 -4.72 -16.84
C ASN A 169 9.05 -6.21 -16.78
N MET A 170 8.64 -6.93 -15.74
CA MET A 170 8.92 -8.35 -15.63
C MET A 170 8.29 -9.13 -16.78
N PRO A 171 9.05 -9.98 -17.51
CA PRO A 171 8.50 -10.82 -18.55
C PRO A 171 7.40 -11.75 -18.02
N GLU A 172 6.33 -11.94 -18.79
CA GLU A 172 5.19 -12.77 -18.36
C GLU A 172 5.58 -14.19 -17.97
N LYS A 173 6.54 -14.79 -18.69
CA LYS A 173 7.07 -16.12 -18.38
C LYS A 173 7.62 -16.24 -16.96
N CYS A 174 8.10 -15.15 -16.37
CA CYS A 174 8.63 -15.17 -15.01
C CYS A 174 7.55 -15.42 -13.96
N PHE A 175 6.29 -15.11 -14.26
CA PHE A 175 5.19 -15.42 -13.36
C PHE A 175 4.99 -16.93 -13.15
N ASP A 176 5.28 -17.74 -14.17
CA ASP A 176 5.15 -19.19 -14.09
C ASP A 176 6.24 -19.84 -13.25
N GLU A 177 7.34 -19.11 -13.02
CA GLU A 177 8.50 -19.55 -12.25
C GLU A 177 8.53 -18.98 -10.82
N LEU A 178 7.51 -18.14 -10.45
CA LEU A 178 7.46 -17.50 -9.15
C LEU A 178 7.38 -18.54 -8.01
N LYS A 179 8.28 -18.40 -7.07
CA LYS A 179 8.23 -19.14 -5.82
C LYS A 179 7.44 -18.33 -4.79
N ILE A 180 6.32 -18.86 -4.38
CA ILE A 180 5.47 -18.22 -3.36
C ILE A 180 6.18 -18.32 -2.00
N PRO A 181 6.42 -17.19 -1.31
CA PRO A 181 6.95 -17.21 0.03
C PRO A 181 6.04 -17.98 1.00
N SER A 182 6.62 -18.68 1.98
CA SER A 182 5.85 -19.42 2.99
C SER A 182 4.88 -18.54 3.77
N SER A 183 5.21 -17.28 3.99
CA SER A 183 4.31 -16.28 4.60
C SER A 183 3.01 -16.05 3.81
N PHE A 184 3.00 -16.37 2.50
CA PHE A 184 1.85 -16.23 1.62
C PHE A 184 1.01 -17.51 1.47
N GLU A 185 1.37 -18.59 2.16
CA GLU A 185 0.57 -19.82 2.15
C GLU A 185 -0.86 -19.61 2.64
N LEU A 186 -1.07 -18.64 3.53
CA LEU A 186 -2.38 -18.21 4.00
C LEU A 186 -3.32 -17.80 2.86
N TRP A 187 -2.76 -17.33 1.74
CA TRP A 187 -3.51 -16.91 0.55
C TRP A 187 -3.50 -17.92 -0.58
N LYS A 188 -3.29 -19.19 -0.26
CA LYS A 188 -3.09 -20.27 -1.22
C LYS A 188 -4.05 -20.24 -2.41
N ASP A 189 -5.35 -20.06 -2.13
CA ASP A 189 -6.38 -20.03 -3.18
C ASP A 189 -6.33 -18.76 -4.05
N LYS A 190 -5.74 -17.67 -3.55
CA LYS A 190 -5.61 -16.39 -4.25
C LYS A 190 -4.28 -16.27 -5.00
N ASN A 191 -3.22 -16.90 -4.49
CA ASN A 191 -1.89 -16.85 -5.09
C ASN A 191 -1.92 -17.34 -6.54
N LYS A 192 -2.63 -18.43 -6.81
CA LYS A 192 -2.80 -18.94 -8.15
C LYS A 192 -3.45 -17.92 -9.09
N SER A 193 -4.52 -17.27 -8.63
CA SER A 193 -5.20 -16.25 -9.43
C SER A 193 -4.34 -14.99 -9.66
N PHE A 194 -3.52 -14.56 -8.71
CA PHE A 194 -2.55 -13.48 -8.92
C PHE A 194 -1.53 -13.82 -10.01
N ILE A 195 -1.01 -15.05 -9.98
CA ILE A 195 -0.03 -15.53 -10.96
C ILE A 195 -0.68 -15.64 -12.35
N GLU A 196 -1.87 -16.26 -12.45
CA GLU A 196 -2.60 -16.43 -13.71
C GLU A 196 -2.98 -15.08 -14.34
N GLN A 197 -3.29 -14.08 -13.53
CA GLN A 197 -3.63 -12.73 -14.02
C GLN A 197 -2.39 -11.87 -14.28
N ARG A 198 -1.20 -12.36 -14.02
CA ARG A 198 0.06 -11.58 -14.16
C ARG A 198 0.00 -10.27 -13.36
N ASP A 199 -0.55 -10.34 -12.14
CA ASP A 199 -0.74 -9.15 -11.29
C ASP A 199 0.61 -8.58 -10.85
N ARG A 200 0.91 -7.37 -11.33
CA ARG A 200 2.20 -6.71 -11.07
C ARG A 200 2.33 -6.21 -9.63
N GLY A 201 1.21 -5.92 -8.99
CA GLY A 201 1.19 -5.53 -7.58
C GLY A 201 1.48 -6.71 -6.63
N TYR A 202 1.29 -7.95 -7.11
CA TYR A 202 1.60 -9.15 -6.35
C TYR A 202 3.11 -9.47 -6.30
N LEU A 203 3.90 -9.03 -7.32
CA LEU A 203 5.35 -9.24 -7.39
C LEU A 203 6.11 -8.48 -6.30
#